data_0b8e89c6fa73708c53af37c96fb744bb
#
_entry.id   0b8e89c6fa73708c53af37c96fb744bb
#
_cell.length_a   1.000
_cell.length_b   1.000
_cell.length_c   1.000
_cell.angle_alpha   90.00
_cell.angle_beta   90.00
_cell.angle_gamma   90.00
#
_symmetry.space_group_name_H-M   'P 1'
#
loop_
_entity.id
_entity.type
_entity.pdbx_description
1 polymer ?
#
loop_
_entity_poly.entity_id
_entity_poly.type
_entity_poly.pdbx_seq_one_letter_code
_entity_poly.pdbx_strand_id
1 'polypeptide(L)'
;MNPISLLRILTLVLVPLLAIGCGRSHDHAHDKAAPHDAHGHSHGHAHTAPHGGQLVEVGDHQFNVELVLDRETGRLAAYVLDGHAENFVRVVQPAIEVRLKDPARGLLLTAVANPATGETVGNTSQFEATAPWLKSAGDVAGEIVRLEIRGATFSALGFSLQAAKP
;
A
#
# COMPACT_ATOMS: atom_id res chain seq x y z
N MET A 1 13.94 5.74 -51.08
CA MET A 1 14.99 6.69 -51.40
C MET A 1 14.82 7.88 -50.48
N ASN A 2 15.55 8.03 -49.41
CA ASN A 2 16.86 8.56 -49.15
C ASN A 2 17.28 8.26 -47.71
N PRO A 3 18.51 7.89 -47.48
CA PRO A 3 19.14 7.82 -46.15
C PRO A 3 19.94 9.10 -45.90
N ILE A 4 20.38 9.34 -44.70
CA ILE A 4 21.57 10.08 -44.24
C ILE A 4 21.41 10.19 -42.72
N SER A 5 22.07 9.38 -41.88
CA SER A 5 23.47 9.48 -41.38
C SER A 5 23.82 10.83 -40.84
N LEU A 6 24.20 10.82 -39.54
CA LEU A 6 25.35 11.56 -38.95
C LEU A 6 25.31 11.34 -37.41
N LEU A 7 26.02 10.44 -36.92
CA LEU A 7 27.32 10.33 -36.22
C LEU A 7 27.93 11.67 -35.78
N ARG A 8 27.98 11.94 -34.48
CA ARG A 8 28.95 12.84 -33.81
C ARG A 8 29.00 12.49 -32.31
N ILE A 9 30.06 11.81 -31.94
CA ILE A 9 31.37 12.24 -31.42
C ILE A 9 31.30 12.54 -29.91
N LEU A 10 31.80 11.59 -29.20
CA LEU A 10 32.59 11.47 -27.98
C LEU A 10 33.35 12.74 -27.59
N THR A 11 33.11 13.23 -26.38
CA THR A 11 34.11 14.03 -25.67
C THR A 11 34.19 13.58 -24.20
N LEU A 12 35.26 12.86 -23.94
CA LEU A 12 35.75 12.44 -22.64
C LEU A 12 36.49 13.63 -22.02
N VAL A 13 36.06 14.12 -20.88
CA VAL A 13 36.86 15.04 -20.06
C VAL A 13 37.09 14.39 -18.71
N LEU A 14 38.28 13.88 -18.56
CA LEU A 14 38.89 13.36 -17.33
C LEU A 14 39.56 14.53 -16.61
N VAL A 15 39.10 14.85 -15.39
CA VAL A 15 39.79 15.77 -14.47
C VAL A 15 40.08 15.02 -13.16
N PRO A 16 41.36 14.79 -12.83
CA PRO A 16 41.74 14.33 -11.51
C PRO A 16 42.00 15.54 -10.60
N LEU A 17 41.36 15.59 -9.44
CA LEU A 17 41.78 16.51 -8.38
C LEU A 17 42.09 15.71 -7.12
N LEU A 18 43.40 15.58 -6.86
CA LEU A 18 43.98 15.17 -5.60
C LEU A 18 43.79 16.29 -4.57
N ALA A 19 43.25 16.01 -3.43
CA ALA A 19 43.40 16.81 -2.23
C ALA A 19 43.79 15.90 -1.08
N ILE A 20 45.05 16.01 -0.70
CA ILE A 20 45.65 15.46 0.52
C ILE A 20 45.27 16.40 1.67
N GLY A 21 44.66 15.87 2.70
CA GLY A 21 44.33 16.61 3.94
C GLY A 21 44.61 15.74 5.17
N CYS A 22 45.70 16.09 5.85
CA CYS A 22 46.21 15.46 7.08
C CYS A 22 45.27 15.51 8.29
N GLY A 23 45.19 14.41 8.98
CA GLY A 23 45.48 14.20 10.38
C GLY A 23 44.73 14.98 11.46
N ARG A 24 44.02 14.20 12.29
CA ARG A 24 44.09 14.33 13.75
C ARG A 24 43.51 13.06 14.37
N SER A 25 44.40 12.22 14.89
CA SER A 25 44.09 11.13 15.81
C SER A 25 43.65 11.73 17.14
N HIS A 26 42.43 11.44 17.56
CA HIS A 26 42.01 11.53 18.95
C HIS A 26 41.89 10.11 19.48
N ASP A 27 42.89 9.72 20.29
CA ASP A 27 42.79 8.52 21.13
C ASP A 27 41.75 8.79 22.23
N HIS A 28 40.62 8.10 22.14
CA HIS A 28 39.71 7.92 23.24
C HIS A 28 39.78 6.47 23.69
N ALA A 29 40.21 6.30 24.95
CA ALA A 29 40.23 5.04 25.67
C ALA A 29 38.85 4.37 25.61
N HIS A 30 38.86 3.14 25.17
CA HIS A 30 37.66 2.30 25.14
C HIS A 30 37.35 1.76 26.52
N ASP A 31 36.37 2.33 27.18
CA ASP A 31 35.65 1.67 28.24
C ASP A 31 34.83 0.52 27.64
N LYS A 32 34.91 -0.64 28.31
CA LYS A 32 34.24 -1.88 27.88
C LYS A 32 32.74 -1.66 27.77
N ALA A 33 32.23 -1.60 26.53
CA ALA A 33 30.81 -1.63 26.27
C ALA A 33 30.26 -3.02 26.61
N ALA A 34 29.27 -3.04 27.51
CA ALA A 34 28.38 -4.17 27.70
C ALA A 34 27.62 -4.46 26.37
N PRO A 35 27.20 -5.73 26.14
CA PRO A 35 26.42 -6.05 24.95
C PRO A 35 25.11 -5.25 24.99
N HIS A 36 24.99 -4.30 24.06
CA HIS A 36 23.71 -3.65 23.79
C HIS A 36 22.83 -4.67 23.10
N ASP A 37 21.85 -5.19 23.82
CA ASP A 37 20.73 -5.87 23.23
C ASP A 37 20.13 -4.96 22.16
N ALA A 38 20.24 -5.38 20.91
CA ALA A 38 19.60 -4.73 19.80
C ALA A 38 18.08 -4.90 19.97
N HIS A 39 17.48 -4.03 20.78
CA HIS A 39 16.06 -3.82 20.76
C HIS A 39 15.75 -3.19 19.41
N GLY A 40 15.42 -4.02 18.44
CA GLY A 40 14.78 -3.58 17.22
C GLY A 40 13.46 -2.89 17.59
N HIS A 41 13.52 -1.61 17.78
CA HIS A 41 12.32 -0.79 17.86
C HIS A 41 11.70 -0.77 16.46
N SER A 42 10.90 -1.79 16.19
CA SER A 42 9.88 -1.69 15.15
C SER A 42 8.95 -0.56 15.59
N HIS A 43 9.22 0.64 15.12
CA HIS A 43 8.28 1.74 15.20
C HIS A 43 7.13 1.44 14.23
N GLY A 44 6.30 0.48 14.59
CA GLY A 44 5.01 0.29 13.95
C GLY A 44 4.17 1.52 14.28
N HIS A 45 4.20 2.53 13.41
CA HIS A 45 3.25 3.61 13.48
C HIS A 45 1.87 3.00 13.19
N ALA A 46 1.05 2.88 14.22
CA ALA A 46 -0.33 2.45 14.04
C ALA A 46 -1.06 3.57 13.29
N HIS A 47 -1.30 3.35 12.00
CA HIS A 47 -2.11 4.28 11.21
C HIS A 47 -3.58 4.16 11.61
N THR A 48 -4.29 5.28 11.66
CA THR A 48 -5.72 5.30 11.94
C THR A 48 -6.50 5.15 10.63
N ALA A 49 -7.38 4.17 10.58
CA ALA A 49 -8.26 3.94 9.45
C ALA A 49 -9.30 5.10 9.34
N PRO A 50 -9.38 5.84 8.23
CA PRO A 50 -10.25 7.01 8.07
C PRO A 50 -11.74 6.73 8.30
N HIS A 51 -12.22 5.52 7.97
CA HIS A 51 -13.61 5.10 8.14
C HIS A 51 -13.80 4.11 9.29
N GLY A 52 -12.76 3.90 10.13
CA GLY A 52 -12.81 2.97 11.25
C GLY A 52 -12.79 1.49 10.84
N GLY A 53 -12.37 1.19 9.62
CA GLY A 53 -12.22 -0.15 9.08
C GLY A 53 -10.90 -0.82 9.48
N GLN A 54 -10.61 -1.93 8.81
CA GLN A 54 -9.33 -2.64 8.93
C GLN A 54 -8.37 -2.20 7.84
N LEU A 55 -7.19 -1.73 8.22
CA LEU A 55 -6.11 -1.45 7.28
C LEU A 55 -5.39 -2.75 6.88
N VAL A 56 -5.19 -2.90 5.58
CA VAL A 56 -4.38 -3.93 4.94
C VAL A 56 -3.20 -3.24 4.28
N GLU A 57 -2.01 -3.49 4.78
CA GLU A 57 -0.78 -2.92 4.23
C GLU A 57 -0.47 -3.49 2.84
N VAL A 58 0.00 -2.64 1.94
CA VAL A 58 0.31 -2.97 0.56
C VAL A 58 1.71 -2.47 0.18
N GLY A 59 2.59 -3.38 -0.20
CA GLY A 59 3.89 -3.06 -0.78
C GLY A 59 4.87 -2.36 0.18
N ASP A 60 5.25 -2.99 1.29
CA ASP A 60 6.21 -2.46 2.26
C ASP A 60 5.89 -1.01 2.67
N HIS A 61 4.72 -0.78 3.26
CA HIS A 61 4.21 0.51 3.71
C HIS A 61 4.00 1.57 2.60
N GLN A 62 3.99 1.18 1.32
CA GLN A 62 3.77 2.15 0.23
C GLN A 62 2.33 2.61 0.14
N PHE A 63 1.39 1.69 0.42
CA PHE A 63 -0.05 1.93 0.38
C PHE A 63 -0.77 1.14 1.46
N ASN A 64 -2.03 1.50 1.68
CA ASN A 64 -2.97 0.74 2.49
C ASN A 64 -4.28 0.55 1.73
N VAL A 65 -4.99 -0.53 2.05
CA VAL A 65 -6.41 -0.69 1.70
C VAL A 65 -7.19 -0.75 3.00
N GLU A 66 -8.09 0.19 3.20
CA GLU A 66 -9.05 0.11 4.30
C GLU A 66 -10.27 -0.70 3.88
N LEU A 67 -10.58 -1.75 4.59
CA LEU A 67 -11.78 -2.55 4.40
C LEU A 67 -12.80 -2.22 5.49
N VAL A 68 -14.00 -1.82 5.07
CA VAL A 68 -15.11 -1.45 5.96
C VAL A 68 -16.29 -2.38 5.69
N LEU A 69 -16.66 -3.17 6.68
CA LEU A 69 -17.84 -4.03 6.63
C LEU A 69 -19.00 -3.42 7.41
N ASP A 70 -20.00 -2.97 6.68
CA ASP A 70 -21.29 -2.54 7.24
C ASP A 70 -22.26 -3.74 7.28
N ARG A 71 -22.48 -4.25 8.47
CA ARG A 71 -23.37 -5.41 8.70
C ARG A 71 -24.85 -5.07 8.64
N GLU A 72 -25.23 -3.83 8.82
CA GLU A 72 -26.64 -3.43 8.71
C GLU A 72 -27.13 -3.53 7.28
N THR A 73 -26.33 -3.05 6.36
CA THR A 73 -26.62 -3.09 4.93
C THR A 73 -26.09 -4.35 4.23
N GLY A 74 -25.09 -5.02 4.80
CA GLY A 74 -24.35 -6.12 4.16
C GLY A 74 -23.40 -5.62 3.10
N ARG A 75 -22.83 -4.40 3.25
CA ARG A 75 -21.89 -3.77 2.33
C ARG A 75 -20.47 -3.95 2.80
N LEU A 76 -19.60 -4.40 1.90
CA LEU A 76 -18.16 -4.35 2.05
C LEU A 76 -17.61 -3.25 1.14
N ALA A 77 -16.95 -2.26 1.72
CA ALA A 77 -16.26 -1.21 0.99
C ALA A 77 -14.74 -1.35 1.16
N ALA A 78 -14.00 -0.98 0.13
CA ALA A 78 -12.54 -0.89 0.12
C ALA A 78 -12.12 0.50 -0.32
N TYR A 79 -11.22 1.13 0.43
CA TYR A 79 -10.64 2.42 0.12
C TYR A 79 -9.13 2.28 -0.05
N VAL A 80 -8.59 2.74 -1.18
CA VAL A 80 -7.16 2.72 -1.44
C VAL A 80 -6.54 4.01 -0.90
N LEU A 81 -5.51 3.87 -0.08
CA LEU A 81 -4.87 4.95 0.66
C LEU A 81 -3.35 4.94 0.42
N ASP A 82 -2.71 6.06 0.69
CA ASP A 82 -1.25 6.13 0.75
C ASP A 82 -0.67 5.34 1.94
N GLY A 83 0.66 5.28 2.04
CA GLY A 83 1.34 4.52 3.07
C GLY A 83 1.04 4.97 4.51
N HIS A 84 0.63 6.22 4.70
CA HIS A 84 0.27 6.78 6.01
C HIS A 84 -1.23 6.68 6.33
N ALA A 85 -2.04 6.16 5.40
CA ALA A 85 -3.50 6.10 5.47
C ALA A 85 -4.16 7.49 5.64
N GLU A 86 -3.52 8.54 5.12
CA GLU A 86 -3.99 9.92 5.21
C GLU A 86 -4.66 10.41 3.92
N ASN A 87 -4.19 9.93 2.77
CA ASN A 87 -4.66 10.39 1.47
C ASN A 87 -5.21 9.26 0.62
N PHE A 88 -6.35 9.52 -0.04
CA PHE A 88 -6.94 8.57 -0.98
C PHE A 88 -6.11 8.49 -2.27
N VAL A 89 -5.86 7.27 -2.74
CA VAL A 89 -5.11 6.99 -3.96
C VAL A 89 -6.04 6.41 -5.01
N ARG A 90 -6.22 7.14 -6.12
CA ARG A 90 -7.07 6.68 -7.21
C ARG A 90 -6.37 5.63 -8.06
N VAL A 91 -7.15 4.65 -8.47
CA VAL A 91 -6.70 3.54 -9.32
C VAL A 91 -7.63 3.41 -10.55
N VAL A 92 -7.12 2.75 -11.58
CA VAL A 92 -7.82 2.64 -12.87
C VAL A 92 -8.68 1.39 -13.00
N GLN A 93 -8.56 0.43 -12.05
CA GLN A 93 -9.34 -0.79 -12.10
C GLN A 93 -10.85 -0.50 -11.98
N PRO A 94 -11.71 -1.14 -12.80
CA PRO A 94 -13.16 -1.00 -12.67
C PRO A 94 -13.74 -1.81 -11.51
N ALA A 95 -13.00 -2.79 -11.01
CA ALA A 95 -13.38 -3.63 -9.89
C ALA A 95 -12.17 -4.31 -9.27
N ILE A 96 -12.28 -4.74 -8.02
CA ILE A 96 -11.33 -5.60 -7.33
C ILE A 96 -12.03 -6.87 -6.83
N GLU A 97 -11.39 -8.02 -7.02
CA GLU A 97 -11.88 -9.29 -6.52
C GLU A 97 -11.38 -9.54 -5.10
N VAL A 98 -12.29 -9.89 -4.22
CA VAL A 98 -12.03 -10.36 -2.87
C VAL A 98 -12.44 -11.82 -2.77
N ARG A 99 -11.55 -12.66 -2.26
CA ARG A 99 -11.81 -14.07 -2.02
C ARG A 99 -11.83 -14.35 -0.54
N LEU A 100 -12.97 -14.77 -0.03
CA LEU A 100 -13.17 -15.12 1.38
C LEU A 100 -12.80 -16.59 1.62
N LYS A 101 -12.33 -16.88 2.83
CA LYS A 101 -11.91 -18.22 3.25
C LYS A 101 -13.08 -19.01 3.85
N ASP A 102 -13.86 -18.37 4.69
CA ASP A 102 -14.99 -19.01 5.38
C ASP A 102 -16.18 -18.05 5.47
N PRO A 103 -17.33 -18.39 4.85
CA PRO A 103 -17.44 -19.42 3.79
C PRO A 103 -16.63 -19.05 2.56
N ALA A 104 -16.06 -20.05 1.88
CA ALA A 104 -15.28 -19.84 0.65
C ALA A 104 -16.16 -19.21 -0.44
N ARG A 105 -15.98 -17.92 -0.71
CA ARG A 105 -16.79 -17.13 -1.66
C ARG A 105 -15.95 -16.05 -2.32
N GLY A 106 -16.22 -15.79 -3.59
CA GLY A 106 -15.74 -14.60 -4.29
C GLY A 106 -16.74 -13.45 -4.13
N LEU A 107 -16.22 -12.24 -4.00
CA LEU A 107 -16.98 -11.01 -4.01
C LEU A 107 -16.27 -10.00 -4.91
N LEU A 108 -16.98 -9.46 -5.88
CA LEU A 108 -16.46 -8.44 -6.78
C LEU A 108 -16.91 -7.07 -6.29
N LEU A 109 -15.95 -6.28 -5.78
CA LEU A 109 -16.19 -4.91 -5.39
C LEU A 109 -16.02 -4.02 -6.62
N THR A 110 -17.06 -3.31 -6.99
CA THR A 110 -17.08 -2.43 -8.17
C THR A 110 -16.67 -1.01 -7.81
N ALA A 111 -16.03 -0.34 -8.74
CA ALA A 111 -15.59 1.04 -8.60
C ALA A 111 -16.76 1.99 -8.35
N VAL A 112 -16.63 2.85 -7.36
CA VAL A 112 -17.63 3.87 -7.01
C VAL A 112 -17.24 5.20 -7.66
N ALA A 113 -18.19 5.80 -8.38
CA ALA A 113 -18.03 7.16 -8.87
C ALA A 113 -18.50 8.16 -7.79
N ASN A 114 -17.71 9.20 -7.56
CA ASN A 114 -18.06 10.28 -6.65
C ASN A 114 -17.90 11.65 -7.34
N PRO A 115 -18.99 12.23 -7.85
CA PRO A 115 -18.92 13.53 -8.54
C PRO A 115 -18.39 14.67 -7.68
N ALA A 116 -18.58 14.62 -6.36
CA ALA A 116 -18.10 15.66 -5.44
C ALA A 116 -16.58 15.73 -5.37
N THR A 117 -15.91 14.60 -5.57
CA THR A 117 -14.45 14.49 -5.62
C THR A 117 -13.92 14.38 -7.05
N GLY A 118 -14.79 14.29 -8.05
CA GLY A 118 -14.43 14.08 -9.45
C GLY A 118 -13.94 12.64 -9.72
N GLU A 119 -14.31 11.67 -8.89
CA GLU A 119 -14.01 10.25 -9.11
C GLU A 119 -15.00 9.62 -10.07
N THR A 120 -14.49 8.74 -10.93
CA THR A 120 -15.25 8.01 -11.94
C THR A 120 -14.83 6.54 -11.96
N VAL A 121 -15.60 5.68 -12.61
CA VAL A 121 -15.14 4.31 -12.91
C VAL A 121 -13.86 4.40 -13.75
N GLY A 122 -12.78 3.76 -13.29
CA GLY A 122 -11.45 3.87 -13.89
C GLY A 122 -10.60 5.04 -13.37
N ASN A 123 -11.09 5.79 -12.39
CA ASN A 123 -10.31 6.82 -11.67
C ASN A 123 -10.94 7.05 -10.29
N THR A 124 -10.89 6.06 -9.43
CA THR A 124 -11.50 6.08 -8.08
C THR A 124 -10.58 5.43 -7.05
N SER A 125 -10.76 5.85 -5.81
CA SER A 125 -10.13 5.25 -4.65
C SER A 125 -11.07 4.29 -3.90
N GLN A 126 -12.37 4.25 -4.26
CA GLN A 126 -13.40 3.50 -3.54
C GLN A 126 -14.00 2.39 -4.40
N PHE A 127 -14.16 1.22 -3.78
CA PHE A 127 -14.84 0.05 -4.35
C PHE A 127 -15.81 -0.52 -3.34
N GLU A 128 -16.95 -1.06 -3.82
CA GLU A 128 -17.90 -1.66 -2.91
C GLU A 128 -18.70 -2.80 -3.55
N ALA A 129 -19.20 -3.68 -2.69
CA ALA A 129 -20.20 -4.68 -3.04
C ALA A 129 -21.18 -4.85 -1.88
N THR A 130 -22.41 -5.22 -2.20
CA THR A 130 -23.43 -5.56 -1.21
C THR A 130 -23.85 -7.02 -1.40
N ALA A 131 -23.85 -7.77 -0.29
CA ALA A 131 -24.29 -9.15 -0.29
C ALA A 131 -25.09 -9.45 0.99
N PRO A 132 -26.33 -9.96 0.88
CA PRO A 132 -27.20 -10.16 2.04
C PRO A 132 -26.59 -11.02 3.15
N TRP A 133 -25.77 -12.00 2.80
CA TRP A 133 -25.10 -12.90 3.75
C TRP A 133 -24.04 -12.22 4.60
N LEU A 134 -23.52 -11.06 4.19
CA LEU A 134 -22.58 -10.25 5.01
C LEU A 134 -23.24 -9.67 6.27
N LYS A 135 -24.56 -9.52 6.28
CA LYS A 135 -25.30 -9.04 7.46
C LYS A 135 -25.16 -9.96 8.68
N SER A 136 -25.10 -11.26 8.43
CA SER A 136 -24.98 -12.29 9.46
C SER A 136 -23.57 -12.89 9.56
N ALA A 137 -22.61 -12.35 8.83
CA ALA A 137 -21.23 -12.85 8.87
C ALA A 137 -20.62 -12.59 10.26
N GLY A 138 -19.95 -13.60 10.82
CA GLY A 138 -19.06 -13.46 11.96
C GLY A 138 -17.76 -12.74 11.58
N ASP A 139 -16.65 -13.28 12.03
CA ASP A 139 -15.34 -12.84 11.52
C ASP A 139 -15.22 -13.18 10.04
N VAL A 140 -14.71 -12.24 9.26
CA VAL A 140 -14.56 -12.39 7.82
C VAL A 140 -13.08 -12.31 7.48
N ALA A 141 -12.50 -13.42 7.03
CA ALA A 141 -11.11 -13.48 6.58
C ALA A 141 -11.02 -13.83 5.10
N GLY A 142 -10.02 -13.27 4.44
CA GLY A 142 -9.85 -13.48 3.01
C GLY A 142 -8.59 -12.85 2.45
N GLU A 143 -8.62 -12.63 1.16
CA GLU A 143 -7.56 -11.93 0.41
C GLU A 143 -8.16 -11.04 -0.67
N ILE A 144 -7.53 -9.90 -0.94
CA ILE A 144 -7.71 -9.16 -2.18
C ILE A 144 -6.85 -9.89 -3.21
N VAL A 145 -7.48 -10.38 -4.28
CA VAL A 145 -6.81 -11.24 -5.25
C VAL A 145 -5.74 -10.49 -6.01
N ARG A 146 -6.09 -9.29 -6.50
CA ARG A 146 -5.19 -8.43 -7.27
C ARG A 146 -5.60 -6.96 -7.15
N LEU A 147 -4.61 -6.11 -6.95
CA LEU A 147 -4.76 -4.67 -6.92
C LEU A 147 -3.61 -4.01 -7.70
N GLU A 148 -3.93 -3.08 -8.59
CA GLU A 148 -2.96 -2.29 -9.34
C GLU A 148 -2.97 -0.85 -8.85
N ILE A 149 -1.83 -0.36 -8.35
CA ILE A 149 -1.67 1.00 -7.88
C ILE A 149 -0.46 1.62 -8.56
N ARG A 150 -0.65 2.73 -9.28
CA ARG A 150 0.42 3.47 -9.97
C ARG A 150 1.32 2.59 -10.85
N GLY A 151 0.73 1.60 -11.53
CA GLY A 151 1.44 0.68 -12.41
C GLY A 151 2.12 -0.50 -11.71
N ALA A 152 2.12 -0.58 -10.39
CA ALA A 152 2.55 -1.75 -9.64
C ALA A 152 1.37 -2.70 -9.38
N THR A 153 1.63 -4.00 -9.45
CA THR A 153 0.62 -5.04 -9.17
C THR A 153 0.93 -5.71 -7.84
N PHE A 154 -0.07 -5.77 -6.99
CA PHE A 154 -0.04 -6.46 -5.70
C PHE A 154 -1.08 -7.59 -5.72
N SER A 155 -0.77 -8.73 -5.12
CA SER A 155 -1.64 -9.91 -5.17
C SER A 155 -1.69 -10.61 -3.82
N ALA A 156 -2.78 -11.35 -3.59
CA ALA A 156 -2.98 -12.17 -2.40
C ALA A 156 -2.83 -11.38 -1.08
N LEU A 157 -3.39 -10.16 -1.04
CA LEU A 157 -3.32 -9.31 0.15
C LEU A 157 -4.31 -9.82 1.20
N GLY A 158 -3.80 -10.50 2.22
CA GLY A 158 -4.59 -11.13 3.27
C GLY A 158 -5.22 -10.12 4.23
N PHE A 159 -6.44 -10.39 4.70
CA PHE A 159 -7.12 -9.57 5.69
C PHE A 159 -7.98 -10.41 6.65
N SER A 160 -8.36 -9.78 7.79
CA SER A 160 -9.30 -10.34 8.74
C SER A 160 -10.13 -9.23 9.39
N LEU A 161 -11.44 -9.24 9.14
CA LEU A 161 -12.41 -8.30 9.71
C LEU A 161 -13.10 -8.96 10.90
N GLN A 162 -12.93 -8.42 12.08
CA GLN A 162 -13.53 -8.93 13.30
C GLN A 162 -15.04 -8.61 13.35
N ALA A 163 -15.82 -9.52 13.91
CA ALA A 163 -17.18 -9.21 14.30
C ALA A 163 -17.16 -8.07 15.34
N ALA A 164 -18.16 -7.19 15.28
CA ALA A 164 -18.32 -6.22 16.36
C ALA A 164 -18.46 -6.98 17.68
N LYS A 165 -17.64 -6.63 18.67
CA LYS A 165 -17.73 -7.23 19.99
C LYS A 165 -19.05 -6.74 20.63
N PRO A 166 -19.91 -7.64 21.15
CA PRO A 166 -21.16 -7.25 21.79
C PRO A 166 -20.94 -6.39 23.03
#